data_8da1634a2c532a893c05c1c18ed8abc4
#
_entry.id   8da1634a2c532a893c05c1c18ed8abc4
#
_cell.length_a   1.000
_cell.length_b   1.000
_cell.length_c   1.000
_cell.angle_alpha   90.00
_cell.angle_beta   90.00
_cell.angle_gamma   90.00
#
_symmetry.space_group_name_H-M   'P 1'
#
loop_
_entity.id
_entity.type
_entity.pdbx_description
1 polymer ?
#
loop_
_entity_poly.entity_id
_entity_poly.type
_entity_poly.pdbx_seq_one_letter_code
_entity_poly.pdbx_strand_id
1 'polypeptide(L)'
;MNNKNIPNKILHWYDNNKRILPWRKKVSQKQKEYFTFVSEFMLQQTQVKTVIPYFKKFVKQIPTFQSLADVDEKILMKHWEGLGYYSRARNLKKSAIIIVRDFNGKLPKSYEKLIQLPGVGEYTSKAIMSIAFNIKTIPLDGNVERILKRTLYLKKQKEISKDFLKTKINFFGLSDRASDYSQAIMEIGALICKPKNPSCKECPLNKNCISLKKNDFELTKINKEIKTKYFEATIYKKQNNYLLVKNCLLYTSPSPR
;
A
#
# COMPACT_ATOMS: atom_id res chain seq x y z
N MET A 1 -10.52 -24.43 -15.47
CA MET A 1 -10.04 -24.66 -14.09
C MET A 1 -11.13 -24.23 -13.13
N ASN A 2 -11.51 -25.11 -12.19
CA ASN A 2 -12.61 -24.82 -11.26
C ASN A 2 -12.13 -23.85 -10.16
N ASN A 3 -12.32 -22.55 -10.35
CA ASN A 3 -11.83 -21.48 -9.45
C ASN A 3 -12.73 -21.27 -8.21
N LYS A 4 -13.82 -22.01 -8.10
CA LYS A 4 -14.84 -21.84 -7.03
C LYS A 4 -14.31 -21.97 -5.61
N ASN A 5 -13.10 -22.53 -5.41
CA ASN A 5 -12.54 -22.78 -4.07
C ASN A 5 -11.31 -21.92 -3.71
N ILE A 6 -10.89 -20.99 -4.58
CA ILE A 6 -9.72 -20.14 -4.32
C ILE A 6 -9.93 -19.25 -3.09
N PRO A 7 -11.05 -18.54 -2.94
CA PRO A 7 -11.28 -17.70 -1.77
C PRO A 7 -11.17 -18.46 -0.44
N ASN A 8 -11.78 -19.64 -0.37
CA ASN A 8 -11.75 -20.45 0.86
C ASN A 8 -10.34 -20.92 1.23
N LYS A 9 -9.53 -21.32 0.24
CA LYS A 9 -8.12 -21.73 0.48
C LYS A 9 -7.28 -20.57 1.00
N ILE A 10 -7.44 -19.38 0.39
CA ILE A 10 -6.73 -18.17 0.78
C ILE A 10 -7.13 -17.74 2.19
N LEU A 11 -8.43 -17.71 2.50
CA LEU A 11 -8.93 -17.36 3.82
C LEU A 11 -8.53 -18.34 4.90
N HIS A 12 -8.60 -19.65 4.60
CA HIS A 12 -8.15 -20.68 5.55
C HIS A 12 -6.66 -20.50 5.90
N TRP A 13 -5.81 -20.26 4.90
CA TRP A 13 -4.41 -19.95 5.15
C TRP A 13 -4.26 -18.67 5.98
N TYR A 14 -4.99 -17.61 5.65
CA TYR A 14 -4.91 -16.33 6.34
C TYR A 14 -5.30 -16.43 7.81
N ASP A 15 -6.36 -17.14 8.12
CA ASP A 15 -6.84 -17.29 9.50
C ASP A 15 -5.77 -17.92 10.41
N ASN A 16 -4.93 -18.80 9.85
CA ASN A 16 -3.87 -19.49 10.58
C ASN A 16 -2.49 -18.80 10.54
N ASN A 17 -2.25 -17.90 9.58
CA ASN A 17 -0.89 -17.39 9.31
C ASN A 17 -0.79 -15.85 9.28
N LYS A 18 -1.88 -15.12 9.44
CA LYS A 18 -1.87 -13.66 9.35
C LYS A 18 -0.99 -13.03 10.43
N ARG A 19 -0.21 -12.01 10.03
CA ARG A 19 0.55 -11.20 10.97
C ARG A 19 -0.37 -10.38 11.88
N ILE A 20 0.00 -10.26 13.14
CA ILE A 20 -0.66 -9.37 14.09
C ILE A 20 -0.12 -7.96 13.85
N LEU A 21 -0.94 -7.10 13.23
CA LEU A 21 -0.56 -5.74 12.90
C LEU A 21 -1.43 -4.73 13.68
N PRO A 22 -0.86 -3.61 14.16
CA PRO A 22 -1.57 -2.68 15.04
C PRO A 22 -2.81 -2.05 14.39
N TRP A 23 -2.82 -1.88 13.08
CA TRP A 23 -3.98 -1.35 12.33
C TRP A 23 -5.05 -2.39 12.00
N ARG A 24 -4.83 -3.67 12.37
CA ARG A 24 -5.80 -4.77 12.22
C ARG A 24 -6.53 -5.13 13.51
N LYS A 25 -6.33 -4.36 14.57
CA LYS A 25 -7.03 -4.58 15.83
C LYS A 25 -8.54 -4.46 15.66
N LYS A 26 -9.29 -5.26 16.43
CA LYS A 26 -10.74 -5.12 16.51
C LYS A 26 -11.06 -3.82 17.25
N VAL A 27 -11.67 -2.88 16.54
CA VAL A 27 -11.99 -1.53 17.02
C VAL A 27 -13.35 -1.10 16.44
N SER A 28 -13.86 0.06 16.87
CA SER A 28 -15.07 0.65 16.28
C SER A 28 -14.90 0.91 14.79
N GLN A 29 -16.01 0.97 14.04
CA GLN A 29 -15.97 1.25 12.59
C GLN A 29 -15.25 2.57 12.28
N LYS A 30 -15.50 3.63 13.06
CA LYS A 30 -14.83 4.93 12.92
C LYS A 30 -13.30 4.83 13.07
N GLN A 31 -12.85 4.06 14.06
CA GLN A 31 -11.41 3.80 14.24
C GLN A 31 -10.83 2.92 13.15
N LYS A 32 -11.58 1.91 12.66
CA LYS A 32 -11.16 1.06 11.57
C LYS A 32 -10.93 1.86 10.29
N GLU A 33 -11.83 2.79 9.96
CA GLU A 33 -11.68 3.71 8.84
C GLU A 33 -10.40 4.54 8.96
N TYR A 34 -10.20 5.16 10.11
CA TYR A 34 -9.02 5.99 10.38
C TYR A 34 -7.72 5.17 10.34
N PHE A 35 -7.68 4.03 11.00
CA PHE A 35 -6.50 3.16 11.05
C PHE A 35 -6.14 2.62 9.67
N THR A 36 -7.13 2.22 8.88
CA THR A 36 -6.91 1.81 7.48
C THR A 36 -6.32 2.95 6.68
N PHE A 37 -6.89 4.14 6.77
CA PHE A 37 -6.44 5.31 6.02
C PHE A 37 -4.99 5.68 6.36
N VAL A 38 -4.68 5.83 7.64
CA VAL A 38 -3.33 6.19 8.10
C VAL A 38 -2.30 5.11 7.72
N SER A 39 -2.64 3.82 7.95
CA SER A 39 -1.71 2.74 7.64
C SER A 39 -1.43 2.62 6.14
N GLU A 40 -2.43 2.79 5.27
CA GLU A 40 -2.24 2.75 3.82
C GLU A 40 -1.30 3.88 3.34
N PHE A 41 -1.39 5.09 3.89
CA PHE A 41 -0.45 6.17 3.58
C PHE A 41 0.97 5.88 4.10
N MET A 42 1.11 5.33 5.30
CA MET A 42 2.42 4.98 5.86
C MET A 42 3.08 3.84 5.10
N LEU A 43 2.30 2.87 4.62
CA LEU A 43 2.79 1.69 3.88
C LEU A 43 3.18 1.99 2.43
N GLN A 44 2.79 3.13 1.86
CA GLN A 44 3.25 3.53 0.52
C GLN A 44 4.79 3.55 0.48
N GLN A 45 5.40 2.63 -0.27
CA GLN A 45 6.86 2.50 -0.44
C GLN A 45 7.66 2.33 0.88
N THR A 46 7.02 1.90 1.97
CA THR A 46 7.66 1.66 3.26
C THR A 46 7.33 0.26 3.77
N GLN A 47 8.33 -0.43 4.30
CA GLN A 47 8.16 -1.78 4.81
C GLN A 47 7.30 -1.81 6.08
N VAL A 48 6.49 -2.86 6.23
CA VAL A 48 5.60 -3.07 7.39
C VAL A 48 6.36 -2.97 8.72
N LYS A 49 7.55 -3.59 8.82
CA LYS A 49 8.37 -3.56 10.06
C LYS A 49 8.70 -2.13 10.48
N THR A 50 9.03 -1.27 9.53
CA THR A 50 9.32 0.14 9.79
C THR A 50 8.06 0.90 10.22
N VAL A 51 6.92 0.63 9.59
CA VAL A 51 5.66 1.37 9.85
C VAL A 51 5.08 1.08 11.24
N ILE A 52 5.24 -0.14 11.78
CA ILE A 52 4.62 -0.54 13.06
C ILE A 52 4.88 0.45 14.21
N PRO A 53 6.11 0.84 14.56
CA PRO A 53 6.36 1.77 15.67
C PRO A 53 5.81 3.18 15.36
N TYR A 54 5.93 3.65 14.14
CA TYR A 54 5.40 4.95 13.72
C TYR A 54 3.88 5.01 13.84
N PHE A 55 3.18 4.00 13.33
CA PHE A 55 1.73 3.92 13.42
C PHE A 55 1.24 3.96 14.87
N LYS A 56 1.85 3.15 15.76
CA LYS A 56 1.47 3.12 17.17
C LYS A 56 1.61 4.48 17.85
N LYS A 57 2.73 5.19 17.59
CA LYS A 57 2.98 6.52 18.14
C LYS A 57 2.01 7.54 17.55
N PHE A 58 1.81 7.50 16.24
CA PHE A 58 0.97 8.43 15.50
C PHE A 58 -0.48 8.39 15.96
N VAL A 59 -1.11 7.22 15.97
CA VAL A 59 -2.54 7.10 16.34
C VAL A 59 -2.82 7.33 17.81
N LYS A 60 -1.79 7.26 18.68
CA LYS A 60 -1.90 7.63 20.09
C LYS A 60 -2.02 9.13 20.27
N GLN A 61 -1.31 9.93 19.47
CA GLN A 61 -1.25 11.38 19.61
C GLN A 61 -2.19 12.11 18.65
N ILE A 62 -2.49 11.51 17.50
CA ILE A 62 -3.40 12.02 16.48
C ILE A 62 -4.44 10.92 16.20
N PRO A 63 -5.46 10.75 17.06
CA PRO A 63 -6.33 9.57 17.05
C PRO A 63 -7.51 9.62 16.08
N THR A 64 -7.78 10.75 15.44
CA THR A 64 -8.98 10.95 14.60
C THR A 64 -8.69 11.77 13.36
N PHE A 65 -9.60 11.75 12.38
CA PHE A 65 -9.53 12.65 11.23
C PHE A 65 -9.57 14.12 11.66
N GLN A 66 -10.35 14.47 12.69
CA GLN A 66 -10.41 15.83 13.21
C GLN A 66 -9.04 16.27 13.75
N SER A 67 -8.45 15.49 14.66
CA SER A 67 -7.13 15.81 15.21
C SER A 67 -6.03 15.85 14.14
N LEU A 68 -6.17 15.06 13.06
CA LEU A 68 -5.24 15.07 11.93
C LEU A 68 -5.43 16.32 11.02
N ALA A 69 -6.66 16.77 10.87
CA ALA A 69 -6.96 18.01 10.14
C ALA A 69 -6.41 19.24 10.87
N ASP A 70 -6.53 19.25 12.22
CA ASP A 70 -6.19 20.39 13.06
C ASP A 70 -4.70 20.45 13.46
N VAL A 71 -3.98 19.30 13.38
CA VAL A 71 -2.58 19.24 13.82
C VAL A 71 -1.69 20.25 13.08
N ASP A 72 -0.80 20.93 13.80
CA ASP A 72 0.22 21.78 13.18
C ASP A 72 1.14 21.00 12.23
N GLU A 73 1.52 21.59 11.10
CA GLU A 73 2.34 20.91 10.10
C GLU A 73 3.73 20.50 10.65
N LYS A 74 4.34 21.31 11.51
CA LYS A 74 5.64 20.99 12.12
C LYS A 74 5.52 19.76 13.04
N ILE A 75 4.43 19.69 13.80
CA ILE A 75 4.12 18.54 14.66
C ILE A 75 3.89 17.29 13.81
N LEU A 76 3.09 17.39 12.75
CA LEU A 76 2.87 16.28 11.80
C LEU A 76 4.19 15.77 11.21
N MET A 77 5.06 16.70 10.74
CA MET A 77 6.35 16.33 10.15
C MET A 77 7.28 15.67 11.18
N LYS A 78 7.27 16.08 12.44
CA LYS A 78 8.01 15.43 13.52
C LYS A 78 7.55 14.00 13.76
N HIS A 79 6.24 13.71 13.65
CA HIS A 79 5.70 12.35 13.74
C HIS A 79 6.03 11.47 12.54
N TRP A 80 6.34 12.09 11.39
CA TRP A 80 6.67 11.40 10.15
C TRP A 80 8.18 11.29 9.90
N GLU A 81 8.98 11.97 10.69
CA GLU A 81 10.44 12.00 10.57
C GLU A 81 11.03 10.57 10.57
N GLY A 82 11.85 10.25 9.56
CA GLY A 82 12.41 8.92 9.36
C GLY A 82 11.61 7.97 8.46
N LEU A 83 10.32 8.23 8.19
CA LEU A 83 9.53 7.46 7.21
C LEU A 83 9.85 7.83 5.76
N GLY A 84 10.40 9.02 5.52
CA GLY A 84 10.66 9.55 4.18
C GLY A 84 9.38 9.89 3.39
N TYR A 85 9.57 10.36 2.13
CA TYR A 85 8.45 10.73 1.24
C TYR A 85 7.42 11.63 1.94
N TYR A 86 7.87 12.77 2.46
CA TYR A 86 7.07 13.69 3.29
C TYR A 86 5.82 14.24 2.59
N SER A 87 5.77 14.21 1.27
CA SER A 87 4.54 14.51 0.52
C SER A 87 3.35 13.65 0.94
N ARG A 88 3.59 12.41 1.40
CA ARG A 88 2.54 11.52 1.94
C ARG A 88 1.91 12.09 3.20
N ALA A 89 2.72 12.61 4.13
CA ALA A 89 2.22 13.23 5.36
C ALA A 89 1.37 14.47 5.04
N ARG A 90 1.83 15.31 4.11
CA ARG A 90 1.06 16.48 3.67
C ARG A 90 -0.25 16.08 3.00
N ASN A 91 -0.22 15.09 2.12
CA ASN A 91 -1.41 14.57 1.47
C ASN A 91 -2.37 13.93 2.47
N LEU A 92 -1.85 13.18 3.46
CA LEU A 92 -2.64 12.61 4.54
C LEU A 92 -3.42 13.70 5.31
N LYS A 93 -2.75 14.81 5.68
CA LYS A 93 -3.40 15.95 6.33
C LYS A 93 -4.41 16.65 5.42
N LYS A 94 -4.04 16.96 4.16
CA LYS A 94 -4.96 17.57 3.20
C LYS A 94 -6.22 16.73 3.01
N SER A 95 -6.07 15.41 2.91
CA SER A 95 -7.21 14.50 2.82
C SER A 95 -8.05 14.51 4.09
N ALA A 96 -7.44 14.57 5.27
CA ALA A 96 -8.18 14.66 6.53
C ALA A 96 -9.02 15.95 6.61
N ILE A 97 -8.48 17.08 6.16
CA ILE A 97 -9.23 18.36 6.08
C ILE A 97 -10.47 18.21 5.19
N ILE A 98 -10.32 17.60 4.01
CA ILE A 98 -11.44 17.33 3.10
C ILE A 98 -12.45 16.37 3.75
N ILE A 99 -11.97 15.29 4.39
CA ILE A 99 -12.84 14.30 5.05
C ILE A 99 -13.65 14.96 6.17
N VAL A 100 -13.05 15.84 6.94
CA VAL A 100 -13.76 16.57 8.02
C VAL A 100 -14.77 17.53 7.44
N ARG A 101 -14.35 18.36 6.48
CA ARG A 101 -15.19 19.43 5.90
C ARG A 101 -16.36 18.88 5.08
N ASP A 102 -16.09 17.92 4.19
CA ASP A 102 -17.04 17.50 3.15
C ASP A 102 -17.77 16.19 3.49
N PHE A 103 -17.23 15.40 4.44
CA PHE A 103 -17.75 14.09 4.81
C PHE A 103 -17.98 13.90 6.32
N ASN A 104 -18.06 15.01 7.10
CA ASN A 104 -18.31 14.98 8.54
C ASN A 104 -17.38 14.03 9.31
N GLY A 105 -16.10 13.98 8.93
CA GLY A 105 -15.08 13.13 9.57
C GLY A 105 -15.24 11.63 9.32
N LYS A 106 -15.99 11.20 8.31
CA LYS A 106 -16.15 9.80 7.89
C LYS A 106 -15.55 9.61 6.50
N LEU A 107 -14.86 8.50 6.27
CA LEU A 107 -14.38 8.18 4.93
C LEU A 107 -15.54 7.98 3.94
N PRO A 108 -15.46 8.54 2.73
CA PRO A 108 -16.42 8.22 1.69
C PRO A 108 -16.29 6.74 1.28
N LYS A 109 -17.41 6.08 0.99
CA LYS A 109 -17.46 4.65 0.62
C LYS A 109 -17.32 4.41 -0.88
N SER A 110 -17.48 5.44 -1.73
CA SER A 110 -17.41 5.29 -3.18
C SER A 110 -16.01 5.51 -3.72
N TYR A 111 -15.66 4.77 -4.76
CA TYR A 111 -14.37 4.87 -5.45
C TYR A 111 -14.12 6.29 -5.98
N GLU A 112 -15.14 6.89 -6.61
CA GLU A 112 -15.09 8.19 -7.25
C GLU A 112 -14.75 9.32 -6.24
N LYS A 113 -15.25 9.20 -5.02
CA LYS A 113 -14.96 10.17 -3.94
C LYS A 113 -13.60 9.91 -3.30
N LEU A 114 -13.22 8.64 -3.12
CA LEU A 114 -11.93 8.29 -2.53
C LEU A 114 -10.75 8.72 -3.41
N ILE A 115 -10.85 8.54 -4.74
CA ILE A 115 -9.74 8.84 -5.66
C ILE A 115 -9.50 10.35 -5.80
N GLN A 116 -10.44 11.19 -5.40
CA GLN A 116 -10.29 12.65 -5.36
C GLN A 116 -9.49 13.15 -4.15
N LEU A 117 -9.30 12.31 -3.14
CA LEU A 117 -8.52 12.66 -1.97
C LEU A 117 -7.02 12.74 -2.31
N PRO A 118 -6.30 13.80 -1.89
CA PRO A 118 -4.87 13.94 -2.14
C PRO A 118 -4.05 12.72 -1.68
N GLY A 119 -3.25 12.15 -2.58
CA GLY A 119 -2.42 10.98 -2.29
C GLY A 119 -3.15 9.62 -2.31
N VAL A 120 -4.43 9.61 -2.63
CA VAL A 120 -5.24 8.39 -2.80
C VAL A 120 -5.33 8.06 -4.28
N GLY A 121 -4.63 7.02 -4.70
CA GLY A 121 -4.71 6.45 -6.05
C GLY A 121 -5.67 5.27 -6.13
N GLU A 122 -5.76 4.64 -7.31
CA GLU A 122 -6.64 3.48 -7.55
C GLU A 122 -6.41 2.34 -6.55
N TYR A 123 -5.14 2.00 -6.29
CA TYR A 123 -4.80 0.98 -5.30
C TYR A 123 -5.33 1.34 -3.91
N THR A 124 -4.99 2.54 -3.42
CA THR A 124 -5.37 2.99 -2.07
C THR A 124 -6.89 3.08 -1.92
N SER A 125 -7.61 3.55 -2.96
CA SER A 125 -9.07 3.58 -2.97
C SER A 125 -9.66 2.18 -2.79
N LYS A 126 -9.21 1.20 -3.59
CA LYS A 126 -9.68 -0.19 -3.49
C LYS A 126 -9.28 -0.86 -2.17
N ALA A 127 -8.08 -0.56 -1.64
CA ALA A 127 -7.65 -1.04 -0.33
C ALA A 127 -8.57 -0.52 0.79
N ILE A 128 -8.87 0.77 0.79
CA ILE A 128 -9.81 1.38 1.74
C ILE A 128 -11.20 0.75 1.60
N MET A 129 -11.72 0.62 0.38
CA MET A 129 -13.04 0.04 0.13
C MET A 129 -13.14 -1.39 0.69
N SER A 130 -12.15 -2.22 0.44
CA SER A 130 -12.18 -3.60 0.93
C SER A 130 -11.89 -3.69 2.43
N ILE A 131 -10.85 -3.03 2.93
CA ILE A 131 -10.39 -3.20 4.31
C ILE A 131 -11.30 -2.48 5.30
N ALA A 132 -11.62 -1.19 5.06
CA ALA A 132 -12.43 -0.42 5.97
C ALA A 132 -13.93 -0.76 5.87
N PHE A 133 -14.43 -1.00 4.66
CA PHE A 133 -15.87 -1.12 4.40
C PHE A 133 -16.33 -2.52 3.99
N ASN A 134 -15.43 -3.48 3.90
CA ASN A 134 -15.72 -4.85 3.46
C ASN A 134 -16.38 -4.92 2.05
N ILE A 135 -16.11 -3.94 1.19
CA ILE A 135 -16.61 -3.92 -0.20
C ILE A 135 -15.80 -4.93 -1.02
N LYS A 136 -16.49 -5.77 -1.80
CA LYS A 136 -15.90 -6.83 -2.61
C LYS A 136 -15.05 -6.27 -3.75
N THR A 137 -13.80 -5.96 -3.46
CA THR A 137 -12.80 -5.52 -4.43
C THR A 137 -11.41 -6.02 -4.00
N ILE A 138 -10.51 -6.18 -4.95
CA ILE A 138 -9.12 -6.60 -4.71
C ILE A 138 -8.19 -5.48 -5.18
N PRO A 139 -7.44 -4.84 -4.28
CA PRO A 139 -6.44 -3.85 -4.65
C PRO A 139 -5.26 -4.54 -5.36
N LEU A 140 -4.83 -3.98 -6.49
CA LEU A 140 -3.73 -4.52 -7.29
C LEU A 140 -2.42 -3.79 -6.94
N ASP A 141 -1.67 -4.34 -5.97
CA ASP A 141 -0.31 -3.90 -5.65
C ASP A 141 0.74 -4.79 -6.33
N GLY A 142 2.03 -4.48 -6.16
CA GLY A 142 3.11 -5.27 -6.71
C GLY A 142 3.16 -6.72 -6.19
N ASN A 143 2.61 -7.02 -5.01
CA ASN A 143 2.51 -8.36 -4.47
C ASN A 143 1.41 -9.16 -5.18
N VAL A 144 0.23 -8.56 -5.29
CA VAL A 144 -0.93 -9.14 -5.99
C VAL A 144 -0.61 -9.35 -7.47
N GLU A 145 0.03 -8.37 -8.11
CA GLU A 145 0.53 -8.47 -9.48
C GLU A 145 1.48 -9.66 -9.67
N ARG A 146 2.45 -9.82 -8.78
CA ARG A 146 3.42 -10.93 -8.82
C ARG A 146 2.74 -12.29 -8.68
N ILE A 147 1.80 -12.43 -7.72
CA ILE A 147 1.04 -13.65 -7.55
C ILE A 147 0.27 -13.97 -8.82
N LEU A 148 -0.45 -13.01 -9.37
CA LEU A 148 -1.27 -13.17 -10.55
C LEU A 148 -0.43 -13.58 -11.76
N LYS A 149 0.69 -12.90 -12.02
CA LYS A 149 1.64 -13.23 -13.08
C LYS A 149 2.18 -14.66 -12.95
N ARG A 150 2.58 -15.08 -11.76
CA ARG A 150 3.09 -16.43 -11.54
C ARG A 150 2.01 -17.50 -11.62
N THR A 151 0.84 -17.23 -11.04
CA THR A 151 -0.26 -18.21 -11.04
C THR A 151 -0.77 -18.47 -12.44
N LEU A 152 -0.91 -17.45 -13.27
CA LEU A 152 -1.38 -17.54 -14.65
C LEU A 152 -0.25 -17.69 -15.67
N TYR A 153 1.01 -17.68 -15.25
CA TYR A 153 2.20 -17.76 -16.11
C TYR A 153 2.24 -16.67 -17.20
N LEU A 154 2.04 -15.42 -16.81
CA LEU A 154 1.98 -14.28 -17.72
C LEU A 154 3.39 -13.75 -18.01
N LYS A 155 4.23 -14.52 -18.74
CA LYS A 155 5.64 -14.18 -19.00
C LYS A 155 5.91 -13.63 -20.40
N LYS A 156 5.14 -14.06 -21.38
CA LYS A 156 5.49 -13.87 -22.81
C LYS A 156 5.02 -12.55 -23.42
N GLN A 157 4.24 -11.77 -22.73
CA GLN A 157 3.83 -10.47 -23.24
C GLN A 157 4.87 -9.43 -22.84
N LYS A 158 5.53 -8.82 -23.83
CA LYS A 158 6.58 -7.81 -23.66
C LYS A 158 6.18 -6.64 -22.75
N GLU A 159 4.88 -6.37 -22.64
CA GLU A 159 4.33 -5.35 -21.76
C GLU A 159 2.98 -5.80 -21.20
N ILE A 160 2.98 -6.45 -20.03
CA ILE A 160 1.73 -6.70 -19.32
C ILE A 160 1.32 -5.40 -18.65
N SER A 161 0.42 -4.64 -19.29
CA SER A 161 -0.10 -3.40 -18.72
C SER A 161 -0.89 -3.66 -17.44
N LYS A 162 -0.97 -2.65 -16.57
CA LYS A 162 -1.82 -2.74 -15.38
C LYS A 162 -3.28 -3.00 -15.73
N ASP A 163 -3.76 -2.46 -16.83
CA ASP A 163 -5.14 -2.65 -17.27
C ASP A 163 -5.40 -4.09 -17.71
N PHE A 164 -4.45 -4.71 -18.41
CA PHE A 164 -4.53 -6.15 -18.69
C PHE A 164 -4.58 -6.98 -17.41
N LEU A 165 -3.75 -6.66 -16.41
CA LEU A 165 -3.76 -7.39 -15.12
C LEU A 165 -5.08 -7.20 -14.36
N LYS A 166 -5.73 -6.04 -14.47
CA LYS A 166 -7.07 -5.82 -13.91
C LYS A 166 -8.11 -6.77 -14.50
N THR A 167 -8.04 -7.07 -15.79
CA THR A 167 -8.96 -8.06 -16.41
C THR A 167 -8.75 -9.47 -15.88
N LYS A 168 -7.53 -9.78 -15.41
CA LYS A 168 -7.17 -11.11 -14.87
C LYS A 168 -7.42 -11.26 -13.37
N ILE A 169 -7.74 -10.17 -12.65
CA ILE A 169 -7.93 -10.21 -11.20
C ILE A 169 -9.09 -11.11 -10.78
N ASN A 170 -10.05 -11.33 -11.67
CA ASN A 170 -11.17 -12.26 -11.49
C ASN A 170 -10.73 -13.72 -11.24
N PHE A 171 -9.45 -14.04 -11.52
CA PHE A 171 -8.86 -15.34 -11.15
C PHE A 171 -9.00 -15.64 -9.65
N PHE A 172 -8.85 -14.63 -8.82
CA PHE A 172 -8.97 -14.81 -7.37
C PHE A 172 -10.40 -15.06 -6.91
N GLY A 173 -11.42 -14.63 -7.67
CA GLY A 173 -12.80 -14.60 -7.20
C GLY A 173 -13.01 -13.51 -6.15
N LEU A 174 -14.18 -13.53 -5.54
CA LEU A 174 -14.58 -12.59 -4.49
C LEU A 174 -15.02 -13.35 -3.23
N SER A 175 -15.05 -12.67 -2.10
CA SER A 175 -15.47 -13.23 -0.81
C SER A 175 -16.34 -12.24 -0.04
N ASP A 176 -17.28 -12.73 0.75
CA ASP A 176 -18.07 -11.91 1.69
C ASP A 176 -17.18 -11.36 2.83
N ARG A 177 -16.05 -12.01 3.11
CA ARG A 177 -14.99 -11.51 3.98
C ARG A 177 -13.98 -10.65 3.19
N ALA A 178 -14.47 -9.66 2.44
CA ALA A 178 -13.63 -8.89 1.50
C ALA A 178 -12.44 -8.21 2.18
N SER A 179 -12.61 -7.71 3.40
CA SER A 179 -11.54 -7.11 4.22
C SER A 179 -10.41 -8.09 4.51
N ASP A 180 -10.74 -9.28 5.01
CA ASP A 180 -9.76 -10.34 5.29
C ASP A 180 -9.15 -10.87 4.00
N TYR A 181 -9.98 -11.04 2.98
CA TYR A 181 -9.59 -11.64 1.71
C TYR A 181 -8.56 -10.80 0.96
N SER A 182 -8.77 -9.49 0.84
CA SER A 182 -7.81 -8.58 0.22
C SER A 182 -6.48 -8.55 0.98
N GLN A 183 -6.54 -8.50 2.30
CA GLN A 183 -5.35 -8.56 3.15
C GLN A 183 -4.64 -9.92 3.01
N ALA A 184 -5.38 -11.03 2.92
CA ALA A 184 -4.84 -12.37 2.75
C ALA A 184 -4.02 -12.50 1.47
N ILE A 185 -4.51 -12.00 0.34
CA ILE A 185 -3.79 -12.02 -0.94
C ILE A 185 -2.48 -11.22 -0.82
N MET A 186 -2.53 -10.03 -0.21
CA MET A 186 -1.33 -9.22 0.01
C MET A 186 -0.33 -9.90 0.95
N GLU A 187 -0.79 -10.59 2.01
CA GLU A 187 0.08 -11.36 2.92
C GLU A 187 0.77 -12.53 2.22
N ILE A 188 0.04 -13.28 1.39
CA ILE A 188 0.64 -14.35 0.57
C ILE A 188 1.76 -13.79 -0.29
N GLY A 189 1.57 -12.61 -0.90
CA GLY A 189 2.60 -11.95 -1.67
C GLY A 189 3.81 -11.53 -0.83
N ALA A 190 3.57 -11.04 0.37
CA ALA A 190 4.64 -10.56 1.25
C ALA A 190 5.44 -11.72 1.90
N LEU A 191 4.77 -12.79 2.31
CA LEU A 191 5.36 -13.86 3.14
C LEU A 191 5.73 -15.10 2.34
N ILE A 192 4.92 -15.50 1.37
CA ILE A 192 5.01 -16.76 0.64
C ILE A 192 5.54 -16.56 -0.76
N CYS A 193 4.82 -15.85 -1.60
CA CYS A 193 5.19 -15.61 -3.00
C CYS A 193 6.21 -14.49 -3.13
N LYS A 194 7.34 -14.60 -2.42
CA LYS A 194 8.42 -13.60 -2.41
C LYS A 194 9.05 -13.44 -3.80
N PRO A 195 9.68 -12.27 -4.10
CA PRO A 195 10.37 -12.05 -5.38
C PRO A 195 11.43 -13.12 -5.64
N LYS A 196 12.28 -13.39 -4.65
CA LYS A 196 13.30 -14.45 -4.67
C LYS A 196 12.90 -15.56 -3.69
N ASN A 197 13.20 -16.80 -4.02
CA ASN A 197 12.97 -17.98 -3.17
C ASN A 197 11.56 -18.05 -2.57
N PRO A 198 10.50 -18.18 -3.38
CA PRO A 198 9.13 -18.29 -2.87
C PRO A 198 8.92 -19.59 -2.10
N SER A 199 8.17 -19.55 -0.99
CA SER A 199 7.83 -20.70 -0.16
C SER A 199 6.61 -21.45 -0.74
N CYS A 200 6.77 -22.05 -1.92
CA CYS A 200 5.66 -22.62 -2.69
C CYS A 200 4.98 -23.82 -2.02
N LYS A 201 5.69 -24.56 -1.15
CA LYS A 201 5.11 -25.70 -0.39
C LYS A 201 4.01 -25.24 0.56
N GLU A 202 4.14 -24.04 1.13
CA GLU A 202 3.20 -23.44 2.08
C GLU A 202 2.09 -22.63 1.39
N CYS A 203 2.17 -22.48 0.06
CA CYS A 203 1.29 -21.59 -0.68
C CYS A 203 -0.10 -22.21 -0.87
N PRO A 204 -1.20 -21.52 -0.46
CA PRO A 204 -2.56 -22.02 -0.66
C PRO A 204 -2.95 -22.13 -2.14
N LEU A 205 -2.18 -21.49 -3.03
CA LEU A 205 -2.37 -21.49 -4.47
C LEU A 205 -1.46 -22.48 -5.22
N ASN A 206 -0.69 -23.32 -4.53
CA ASN A 206 0.31 -24.21 -5.14
C ASN A 206 -0.29 -25.07 -6.25
N LYS A 207 -1.45 -25.70 -6.01
CA LYS A 207 -2.16 -26.55 -7.00
C LYS A 207 -2.67 -25.77 -8.21
N ASN A 208 -2.87 -24.46 -8.07
CA ASN A 208 -3.38 -23.57 -9.12
C ASN A 208 -2.26 -22.82 -9.84
N CYS A 209 -1.00 -22.90 -9.38
CA CYS A 209 0.11 -22.08 -9.88
C CYS A 209 0.80 -22.74 -11.08
N ILE A 210 0.70 -22.11 -12.25
CA ILE A 210 1.33 -22.63 -13.48
C ILE A 210 2.86 -22.48 -13.42
N SER A 211 3.37 -21.38 -12.85
CA SER A 211 4.82 -21.19 -12.67
C SER A 211 5.44 -22.29 -11.80
N LEU A 212 4.74 -22.75 -10.76
CA LEU A 212 5.22 -23.86 -9.93
C LEU A 212 5.28 -25.16 -10.72
N LYS A 213 4.24 -25.47 -11.50
CA LYS A 213 4.19 -26.67 -12.35
C LYS A 213 5.31 -26.70 -13.40
N LYS A 214 5.73 -25.53 -13.87
CA LYS A 214 6.81 -25.37 -14.86
C LYS A 214 8.18 -25.16 -14.22
N ASN A 215 8.26 -25.11 -12.89
CA ASN A 215 9.46 -24.74 -12.13
C ASN A 215 10.13 -23.45 -12.66
N ASP A 216 9.31 -22.47 -13.02
CA ASP A 216 9.76 -21.24 -13.64
C ASP A 216 9.09 -20.01 -12.99
N PHE A 217 9.84 -19.32 -12.13
CA PHE A 217 9.39 -18.20 -11.30
C PHE A 217 9.89 -16.83 -11.78
N GLU A 218 10.74 -16.81 -12.79
CA GLU A 218 11.28 -15.54 -13.29
C GLU A 218 10.18 -14.73 -13.96
N LEU A 219 10.03 -13.51 -13.51
CA LEU A 219 9.19 -12.50 -14.16
C LEU A 219 10.09 -11.65 -15.05
N THR A 220 9.66 -11.42 -16.29
CA THR A 220 10.38 -10.54 -17.22
C THR A 220 10.59 -9.18 -16.54
N LYS A 221 11.84 -8.81 -16.30
CA LYS A 221 12.17 -7.47 -15.85
C LYS A 221 11.95 -6.51 -17.02
N ILE A 222 11.06 -5.56 -16.85
CA ILE A 222 11.05 -4.40 -17.74
C ILE A 222 12.28 -3.60 -17.36
N ASN A 223 13.30 -3.57 -18.23
CA ASN A 223 14.41 -2.63 -18.08
C ASN A 223 13.84 -1.23 -18.25
N LYS A 224 13.55 -0.58 -17.13
CA LYS A 224 13.28 0.86 -17.14
C LYS A 224 14.59 1.54 -17.46
N GLU A 225 14.64 2.30 -18.54
CA GLU A 225 15.72 3.25 -18.77
C GLU A 225 15.88 4.11 -17.51
N ILE A 226 17.06 4.04 -16.93
CA ILE A 226 17.39 4.90 -15.79
C ILE A 226 17.64 6.27 -16.38
N LYS A 227 16.65 7.16 -16.29
CA LYS A 227 16.86 8.56 -16.65
C LYS A 227 17.73 9.19 -15.59
N THR A 228 18.99 9.39 -15.91
CA THR A 228 19.93 10.13 -15.07
C THR A 228 19.50 11.60 -15.07
N LYS A 229 19.22 12.14 -13.90
CA LYS A 229 19.00 13.58 -13.70
C LYS A 229 20.27 14.16 -13.10
N TYR A 230 20.81 15.16 -13.75
CA TYR A 230 21.92 15.95 -13.22
C TYR A 230 21.34 17.12 -12.42
N PHE A 231 21.89 17.35 -11.24
CA PHE A 231 21.55 18.49 -10.41
C PHE A 231 22.84 19.28 -10.18
N GLU A 232 22.78 20.58 -10.39
CA GLU A 232 23.83 21.51 -9.99
C GLU A 232 23.40 22.17 -8.69
N ALA A 233 24.30 22.23 -7.72
CA ALA A 233 24.08 22.89 -6.44
C ALA A 233 25.13 23.95 -6.22
N THR A 234 24.71 25.20 -6.09
CA THR A 234 25.59 26.30 -5.77
C THR A 234 25.61 26.54 -4.26
N ILE A 235 26.77 26.42 -3.65
CA ILE A 235 26.97 26.65 -2.22
C ILE A 235 27.64 28.01 -2.03
N TYR A 236 26.95 28.93 -1.40
CA TYR A 236 27.53 30.22 -1.02
C TYR A 236 28.15 30.10 0.37
N LYS A 237 29.44 30.37 0.45
CA LYS A 237 30.21 30.40 1.72
C LYS A 237 30.82 31.80 1.91
N LYS A 238 30.63 32.36 3.11
CA LYS A 238 31.33 33.57 3.54
C LYS A 238 31.97 33.26 4.89
N GLN A 239 33.29 33.25 4.94
CA GLN A 239 34.08 32.81 6.12
C GLN A 239 33.68 31.37 6.53
N ASN A 240 33.21 31.18 7.77
CA ASN A 240 32.73 29.87 8.29
C ASN A 240 31.22 29.69 8.20
N ASN A 241 30.49 30.62 7.55
CA ASN A 241 29.03 30.56 7.42
C ASN A 241 28.63 30.14 6.01
N TYR A 242 27.58 29.30 5.94
CA TYR A 242 26.97 28.87 4.69
C TYR A 242 25.57 29.50 4.57
N LEU A 243 25.25 30.01 3.38
CA LEU A 243 23.86 30.42 3.09
C LEU A 243 23.02 29.15 2.89
N LEU A 244 22.13 28.87 3.84
CA LEU A 244 21.17 27.78 3.76
C LEU A 244 19.82 28.36 3.35
N VAL A 245 19.36 28.03 2.16
CA VAL A 245 18.00 28.35 1.72
C VAL A 245 17.11 27.14 2.04
N LYS A 246 16.03 27.36 2.78
CA LYS A 246 15.01 26.34 3.03
C LYS A 246 14.28 26.03 1.72
N ASN A 247 14.83 25.09 0.94
CA ASN A 247 14.24 24.72 -0.33
C ASN A 247 13.25 23.55 -0.14
N CYS A 248 11.98 23.78 -0.49
CA CYS A 248 10.93 22.77 -0.45
C CYS A 248 11.23 21.53 -1.33
N LEU A 249 12.09 21.68 -2.33
CA LEU A 249 12.45 20.60 -3.27
C LEU A 249 13.28 19.49 -2.61
N LEU A 250 14.06 19.75 -1.57
CA LEU A 250 14.82 18.72 -0.85
C LEU A 250 13.92 17.73 -0.11
N TYR A 251 12.70 18.14 0.26
CA TYR A 251 11.72 17.26 0.91
C TYR A 251 10.88 16.42 -0.07
N THR A 252 11.01 16.67 -1.37
CA THR A 252 10.29 15.94 -2.41
C THR A 252 11.18 15.00 -3.21
N SER A 253 12.50 15.07 -3.04
CA SER A 253 13.42 14.11 -3.64
C SER A 253 13.34 12.78 -2.93
N PRO A 254 13.29 11.65 -3.67
CA PRO A 254 13.42 10.35 -3.03
C PRO A 254 14.76 10.30 -2.29
N SER A 255 14.76 9.79 -1.05
CA SER A 255 16.00 9.49 -0.33
C SER A 255 16.88 8.62 -1.23
N PRO A 256 18.16 8.92 -1.38
CA PRO A 256 19.07 8.02 -2.08
C PRO A 256 19.01 6.64 -1.41
N ARG A 257 18.89 5.60 -2.23
CA ARG A 257 18.89 4.19 -1.79
C ARG A 257 20.28 3.75 -1.48
#